data_8563f1c70a3ff22b1737d4c13251a85c
#
_entry.id   8563f1c70a3ff22b1737d4c13251a85c
#
_cell.length_a   1.000
_cell.length_b   1.000
_cell.length_c   1.000
_cell.angle_alpha   90.00
_cell.angle_beta   90.00
_cell.angle_gamma   90.00
#
_symmetry.space_group_name_H-M   'P 1'
#
loop_
_entity.id
_entity.type
_entity.pdbx_description
1 polymer ?
#
loop_
_entity_poly.entity_id
_entity_poly.type
_entity_poly.pdbx_seq_one_letter_code
_entity_poly.pdbx_strand_id
1 'polypeptide(L)'
;MTWTAAETNKHQDHVIAHVIGATPLEYFVHDETAYVLLDIGFIWNIYLDMEMGLVPERLALSELDVDVESLERTSVDCGPIESVELFEDGQERRLVLNCEHGILIIETSLSHRWIRVHPWLN
;
A
#
# COMPACT_ATOMS: atom_id res chain seq x y z
N MET A 1 -11.25 6.73 19.52
CA MET A 1 -10.72 6.75 18.16
C MET A 1 -11.77 6.18 17.22
N THR A 2 -12.20 6.95 16.23
CA THR A 2 -13.29 6.55 15.34
C THR A 2 -12.87 6.69 13.89
N TRP A 3 -12.76 5.55 13.22
CA TRP A 3 -12.44 5.52 11.80
C TRP A 3 -13.70 5.76 10.98
N THR A 4 -13.64 6.69 10.05
CA THR A 4 -14.72 6.98 9.12
C THR A 4 -14.23 6.80 7.69
N ALA A 5 -15.14 6.42 6.80
CA ALA A 5 -14.79 6.26 5.39
C ALA A 5 -14.33 7.63 4.83
N ALA A 6 -13.21 7.60 4.12
CA ALA A 6 -12.66 8.79 3.47
C ALA A 6 -12.97 8.75 1.98
N GLU A 7 -13.19 9.92 1.39
CA GLU A 7 -13.39 10.02 -0.04
C GLU A 7 -12.08 9.87 -0.77
N THR A 8 -12.10 9.17 -1.89
CA THR A 8 -10.94 9.02 -2.77
C THR A 8 -11.08 10.00 -3.95
N ASN A 9 -9.95 10.48 -4.45
CA ASN A 9 -9.94 11.33 -5.64
C ASN A 9 -9.87 10.47 -6.91
N LYS A 10 -9.97 11.11 -8.07
CA LYS A 10 -9.98 10.40 -9.36
C LYS A 10 -8.73 9.60 -9.61
N HIS A 11 -7.57 10.13 -9.22
CA HIS A 11 -6.29 9.43 -9.42
C HIS A 11 -6.21 8.18 -8.54
N GLN A 12 -6.61 8.30 -7.27
CA GLN A 12 -6.67 7.15 -6.37
C GLN A 12 -7.63 6.10 -6.90
N ASP A 13 -8.83 6.50 -7.35
CA ASP A 13 -9.80 5.58 -7.92
C ASP A 13 -9.25 4.84 -9.13
N HIS A 14 -8.51 5.54 -9.98
CA HIS A 14 -7.89 4.94 -11.16
C HIS A 14 -6.84 3.89 -10.77
N VAL A 15 -5.97 4.20 -9.82
CA VAL A 15 -4.96 3.26 -9.34
C VAL A 15 -5.63 2.05 -8.68
N ILE A 16 -6.61 2.30 -7.81
CA ILE A 16 -7.33 1.24 -7.10
C ILE A 16 -7.99 0.28 -8.10
N ALA A 17 -8.62 0.82 -9.14
CA ALA A 17 -9.24 0.00 -10.17
C ALA A 17 -8.24 -0.95 -10.86
N HIS A 18 -6.99 -0.51 -11.00
CA HIS A 18 -5.94 -1.32 -11.64
C HIS A 18 -5.38 -2.41 -10.72
N VAL A 19 -5.43 -2.23 -9.41
CA VAL A 19 -4.87 -3.23 -8.48
C VAL A 19 -5.87 -4.30 -8.07
N ILE A 20 -7.16 -4.10 -8.32
CA ILE A 20 -8.18 -5.12 -8.05
C ILE A 20 -7.86 -6.36 -8.89
N GLY A 21 -7.82 -7.52 -8.24
CA GLY A 21 -7.49 -8.79 -8.89
C GLY A 21 -5.99 -9.12 -8.89
N ALA A 22 -5.13 -8.13 -8.64
CA ALA A 22 -3.70 -8.38 -8.51
C ALA A 22 -3.40 -8.96 -7.12
N THR A 23 -2.35 -9.77 -7.02
CA THR A 23 -1.95 -10.41 -5.77
C THR A 23 -0.72 -9.72 -5.21
N PRO A 24 -0.81 -9.17 -3.98
CA PRO A 24 0.37 -8.66 -3.28
C PRO A 24 1.35 -9.80 -2.99
N LEU A 25 2.62 -9.61 -3.32
CA LEU A 25 3.67 -10.59 -3.12
C LEU A 25 4.56 -10.26 -1.93
N GLU A 26 4.92 -9.00 -1.82
CA GLU A 26 5.82 -8.50 -0.79
C GLU A 26 5.50 -7.03 -0.53
N TYR A 27 5.96 -6.54 0.63
CA TYR A 27 5.92 -5.11 0.90
C TYR A 27 7.18 -4.67 1.64
N PHE A 28 7.48 -3.39 1.56
CA PHE A 28 8.50 -2.76 2.39
C PHE A 28 8.15 -1.29 2.56
N VAL A 29 8.76 -0.67 3.57
CA VAL A 29 8.60 0.77 3.83
C VAL A 29 9.97 1.42 3.72
N HIS A 30 10.05 2.51 2.98
CA HIS A 30 11.27 3.28 2.85
C HIS A 30 10.93 4.76 2.64
N ASP A 31 11.59 5.64 3.39
CA ASP A 31 11.48 7.09 3.22
C ASP A 31 10.03 7.59 3.17
N GLU A 32 9.23 7.23 4.18
CA GLU A 32 7.83 7.65 4.32
C GLU A 32 6.92 7.18 3.19
N THR A 33 7.28 6.08 2.53
CA THR A 33 6.49 5.48 1.46
C THR A 33 6.36 3.98 1.71
N ALA A 34 5.15 3.45 1.53
CA ALA A 34 4.93 2.01 1.53
C ALA A 34 4.94 1.53 0.08
N TYR A 35 5.61 0.42 -0.15
CA TYR A 35 5.74 -0.21 -1.46
C TYR A 35 5.13 -1.59 -1.38
N VAL A 36 4.14 -1.86 -2.23
CA VAL A 36 3.49 -3.17 -2.32
C VAL A 36 3.79 -3.74 -3.71
N LEU A 37 4.53 -4.85 -3.74
CA LEU A 37 4.88 -5.53 -4.98
C LEU A 37 3.70 -6.40 -5.40
N LEU A 38 3.23 -6.20 -6.62
CA LEU A 38 2.09 -6.93 -7.17
C LEU A 38 2.55 -7.94 -8.22
N ASP A 39 1.78 -9.00 -8.38
CA ASP A 39 2.09 -10.08 -9.34
C ASP A 39 1.92 -9.69 -10.81
N ILE A 40 1.56 -8.45 -11.06
CA ILE A 40 1.39 -7.90 -12.41
C ILE A 40 2.62 -7.14 -12.91
N GLY A 41 3.76 -7.26 -12.20
CA GLY A 41 5.01 -6.59 -12.58
C GLY A 41 5.08 -5.12 -12.21
N PHE A 42 4.22 -4.67 -11.31
CA PHE A 42 4.17 -3.28 -10.84
C PHE A 42 4.32 -3.22 -9.33
N ILE A 43 4.85 -2.08 -8.86
CA ILE A 43 4.88 -1.75 -7.44
C ILE A 43 3.86 -0.63 -7.20
N TRP A 44 3.03 -0.82 -6.19
CA TRP A 44 2.07 0.19 -5.74
C TRP A 44 2.74 1.02 -4.65
N ASN A 45 2.97 2.29 -4.95
CA ASN A 45 3.58 3.25 -4.02
C ASN A 45 2.47 4.00 -3.30
N ILE A 46 2.53 4.01 -1.96
CA ILE A 46 1.52 4.67 -1.13
C ILE A 46 2.25 5.64 -0.19
N TYR A 47 1.88 6.92 -0.27
CA TYR A 47 2.53 8.01 0.46
C TYR A 47 1.78 8.36 1.75
N LEU A 48 2.40 9.19 2.60
CA LEU A 48 1.83 9.57 3.90
C LEU A 48 0.40 10.12 3.80
N ASP A 49 0.13 10.92 2.78
CA ASP A 49 -1.17 11.55 2.55
C ASP A 49 -2.16 10.63 1.80
N MET A 50 -1.78 9.38 1.59
CA MET A 50 -2.52 8.40 0.80
C MET A 50 -2.57 8.70 -0.69
N GLU A 51 -1.80 9.67 -1.17
CA GLU A 51 -1.54 9.74 -2.60
C GLU A 51 -0.79 8.47 -3.00
N MET A 52 -0.96 8.04 -4.23
CA MET A 52 -0.44 6.75 -4.65
C MET A 52 -0.06 6.74 -6.12
N GLY A 53 0.76 5.78 -6.49
CA GLY A 53 1.16 5.56 -7.86
C GLY A 53 1.37 4.09 -8.12
N LEU A 54 1.35 3.73 -9.38
CA LEU A 54 1.60 2.37 -9.83
C LEU A 54 2.74 2.44 -10.85
N VAL A 55 3.89 1.87 -10.49
CA VAL A 55 5.14 2.03 -11.26
C VAL A 55 5.69 0.65 -11.62
N PRO A 56 6.16 0.44 -12.87
CA PRO A 56 6.81 -0.81 -13.22
C PRO A 56 7.90 -1.18 -12.21
N GLU A 57 7.94 -2.42 -11.78
CA GLU A 57 8.82 -2.88 -10.70
C GLU A 57 10.27 -2.50 -10.90
N ARG A 58 10.81 -2.75 -12.09
CA ARG A 58 12.24 -2.46 -12.38
C ARG A 58 12.54 -0.97 -12.26
N LEU A 59 11.63 -0.13 -12.75
CA LEU A 59 11.80 1.32 -12.67
C LEU A 59 11.71 1.81 -11.22
N ALA A 60 10.72 1.34 -10.48
CA ALA A 60 10.52 1.73 -9.09
C ALA A 60 11.76 1.39 -8.25
N LEU A 61 12.30 0.18 -8.40
CA LEU A 61 13.48 -0.26 -7.64
C LEU A 61 14.73 0.50 -8.06
N SER A 62 14.88 0.85 -9.34
CA SER A 62 16.04 1.59 -9.81
C SER A 62 16.08 3.05 -9.33
N GLU A 63 14.93 3.61 -8.98
CA GLU A 63 14.81 4.98 -8.50
C GLU A 63 15.08 5.14 -7.00
N LEU A 64 15.17 4.02 -6.27
CA LEU A 64 15.50 4.08 -4.84
C LEU A 64 16.97 4.43 -4.68
N ASP A 65 17.24 5.29 -3.68
CA ASP A 65 18.60 5.76 -3.37
C ASP A 65 19.34 4.83 -2.39
N VAL A 66 18.89 3.60 -2.27
CA VAL A 66 19.47 2.59 -1.39
C VAL A 66 19.69 1.29 -2.15
N ASP A 67 20.54 0.43 -1.59
CA ASP A 67 20.71 -0.91 -2.11
C ASP A 67 19.44 -1.72 -1.84
N VAL A 68 18.82 -2.22 -2.91
CA VAL A 68 17.58 -2.99 -2.83
C VAL A 68 17.73 -4.20 -1.90
N GLU A 69 18.92 -4.80 -1.86
CA GLU A 69 19.19 -5.95 -1.00
C GLU A 69 19.19 -5.59 0.49
N SER A 70 19.37 -4.31 0.83
CA SER A 70 19.36 -3.85 2.22
C SER A 70 17.95 -3.57 2.74
N LEU A 71 16.94 -3.58 1.88
CA LEU A 71 15.55 -3.33 2.27
C LEU A 71 14.95 -4.54 3.00
N GLU A 72 14.20 -4.26 4.07
CA GLU A 72 13.46 -5.30 4.77
C GLU A 72 12.15 -5.57 4.02
N ARG A 73 12.20 -6.56 3.15
CA ARG A 73 11.05 -6.97 2.34
C ARG A 73 10.33 -8.11 3.04
N THR A 74 9.05 -7.92 3.27
CA THR A 74 8.20 -8.91 3.94
C THR A 74 7.28 -9.58 2.92
N SER A 75 7.34 -10.89 2.84
CA SER A 75 6.46 -11.66 1.96
C SER A 75 5.05 -11.71 2.52
N VAL A 76 4.06 -11.69 1.63
CA VAL A 76 2.65 -11.73 1.98
C VAL A 76 1.98 -12.86 1.20
N ASP A 77 1.05 -13.56 1.84
CA ASP A 77 0.26 -14.61 1.22
C ASP A 77 -1.22 -14.37 1.53
N CYS A 78 -1.77 -13.33 0.93
CA CYS A 78 -3.17 -12.93 1.17
C CYS A 78 -4.09 -13.22 -0.02
N GLY A 79 -3.53 -13.66 -1.15
CA GLY A 79 -4.30 -13.87 -2.37
C GLY A 79 -4.63 -12.56 -3.09
N PRO A 80 -5.43 -12.62 -4.15
CA PRO A 80 -5.75 -11.42 -4.94
C PRO A 80 -6.59 -10.41 -4.17
N ILE A 81 -6.37 -9.14 -4.47
CA ILE A 81 -7.12 -8.03 -3.90
C ILE A 81 -8.55 -8.04 -4.45
N GLU A 82 -9.53 -8.07 -3.56
CA GLU A 82 -10.95 -8.06 -3.92
C GLU A 82 -11.56 -6.67 -3.83
N SER A 83 -11.14 -5.89 -2.83
CA SER A 83 -11.60 -4.51 -2.68
C SER A 83 -10.58 -3.70 -1.89
N VAL A 84 -10.65 -2.38 -2.04
CA VAL A 84 -9.77 -1.44 -1.33
C VAL A 84 -10.64 -0.34 -0.72
N GLU A 85 -10.40 -0.03 0.55
CA GLU A 85 -11.15 0.99 1.28
C GLU A 85 -10.18 1.94 1.97
N LEU A 86 -10.55 3.22 2.00
CA LEU A 86 -9.76 4.25 2.68
C LEU A 86 -10.56 4.82 3.85
N PHE A 87 -9.90 4.90 5.00
CA PHE A 87 -10.50 5.44 6.22
C PHE A 87 -9.64 6.55 6.79
N GLU A 88 -10.27 7.44 7.56
CA GLU A 88 -9.56 8.53 8.23
C GLU A 88 -10.03 8.69 9.68
N ASP A 89 -9.13 9.19 10.51
CA ASP A 89 -9.39 9.56 11.90
C ASP A 89 -8.42 10.70 12.24
N GLY A 90 -8.91 11.94 12.14
CA GLY A 90 -8.06 13.11 12.32
C GLY A 90 -6.92 13.15 11.31
N GLN A 91 -5.67 13.09 11.80
CA GLN A 91 -4.48 13.10 10.95
C GLN A 91 -4.00 11.70 10.56
N GLU A 92 -4.73 10.68 10.96
CA GLU A 92 -4.38 9.31 10.63
C GLU A 92 -5.21 8.80 9.46
N ARG A 93 -4.60 7.95 8.66
CA ARG A 93 -5.22 7.33 7.48
C ARG A 93 -4.99 5.83 7.52
N ARG A 94 -5.94 5.09 6.98
CA ARG A 94 -5.86 3.65 6.89
C ARG A 94 -6.38 3.19 5.54
N LEU A 95 -5.49 2.56 4.76
CA LEU A 95 -5.87 1.94 3.50
C LEU A 95 -5.97 0.44 3.74
N VAL A 96 -7.14 -0.12 3.46
CA VAL A 96 -7.43 -1.54 3.72
C VAL A 96 -7.55 -2.26 2.40
N LEU A 97 -6.66 -3.23 2.19
CA LEU A 97 -6.70 -4.12 1.04
C LEU A 97 -7.39 -5.41 1.49
N ASN A 98 -8.63 -5.59 1.07
CA ASN A 98 -9.36 -6.82 1.36
C ASN A 98 -8.99 -7.84 0.30
N CYS A 99 -8.31 -8.90 0.72
CA CYS A 99 -7.82 -9.95 -0.18
C CYS A 99 -8.61 -11.23 0.04
N GLU A 100 -8.45 -12.18 -0.87
CA GLU A 100 -9.15 -13.46 -0.80
C GLU A 100 -8.88 -14.21 0.51
N HIS A 101 -7.63 -14.15 1.00
CA HIS A 101 -7.20 -14.92 2.19
C HIS A 101 -6.72 -14.04 3.33
N GLY A 102 -7.15 -12.79 3.40
CA GLY A 102 -6.75 -11.93 4.49
C GLY A 102 -6.89 -10.47 4.14
N ILE A 103 -6.31 -9.64 5.00
CA ILE A 103 -6.37 -8.18 4.87
C ILE A 103 -4.96 -7.63 5.01
N LEU A 104 -4.60 -6.69 4.15
CA LEU A 104 -3.36 -5.95 4.28
C LEU A 104 -3.73 -4.50 4.57
N ILE A 105 -3.24 -3.97 5.69
CA ILE A 105 -3.58 -2.62 6.13
C ILE A 105 -2.34 -1.74 6.06
N ILE A 106 -2.46 -0.59 5.39
CA ILE A 106 -1.41 0.44 5.38
C ILE A 106 -1.93 1.62 6.18
N GLU A 107 -1.26 1.94 7.29
CA GLU A 107 -1.61 3.06 8.15
C GLU A 107 -0.57 4.17 8.08
N THR A 108 -1.04 5.41 8.12
CA THR A 108 -0.17 6.58 8.12
C THR A 108 -0.60 7.57 9.18
N SER A 109 0.36 8.36 9.66
CA SER A 109 0.09 9.54 10.49
C SER A 109 0.72 10.75 9.81
N LEU A 110 -0.09 11.71 9.42
CA LEU A 110 0.41 12.94 8.79
C LEU A 110 1.17 13.82 9.79
N SER A 111 0.67 13.90 11.03
CA SER A 111 1.28 14.74 12.06
C SER A 111 2.59 14.18 12.60
N HIS A 112 2.67 12.85 12.76
CA HIS A 112 3.85 12.18 13.30
C HIS A 112 4.76 11.62 12.21
N ARG A 113 4.36 11.71 10.96
CA ARG A 113 5.13 11.34 9.77
C ARG A 113 5.64 9.90 9.80
N TRP A 114 4.75 8.96 10.08
CA TRP A 114 5.08 7.55 9.99
C TRP A 114 4.11 6.81 9.08
N ILE A 115 4.58 5.69 8.57
CA ILE A 115 3.80 4.77 7.78
C ILE A 115 4.17 3.34 8.18
N ARG A 116 3.18 2.46 8.24
CA ARG A 116 3.43 1.06 8.58
C ARG A 116 2.42 0.16 7.89
N VAL A 117 2.79 -1.10 7.72
CA VAL A 117 1.97 -2.11 7.06
C VAL A 117 1.68 -3.24 8.03
N HIS A 118 0.41 -3.63 8.14
CA HIS A 118 -0.04 -4.69 9.04
C HIS A 118 -0.79 -5.75 8.24
N PRO A 119 -0.21 -6.94 8.07
CA PRO A 119 -0.96 -8.05 7.47
C PRO A 119 -1.83 -8.74 8.52
N TRP A 120 -3.06 -9.07 8.13
CA TRP A 120 -3.99 -9.90 8.90
C TRP A 120 -4.38 -11.06 7.99
N LEU A 121 -3.63 -12.17 8.09
CA LEU A 121 -3.79 -13.31 7.19
C LEU A 121 -4.59 -14.44 7.87
N ASN A 122 -5.39 -15.11 7.06
CA ASN A 122 -6.16 -16.26 7.51
C ASN A 122 -5.31 -17.53 7.46
#